data_b9867a68ec65473e3e2c3e7457b2c77b
#
_entry.id   b9867a68ec65473e3e2c3e7457b2c77b
#
_cell.length_a   1.000
_cell.length_b   1.000
_cell.length_c   1.000
_cell.angle_alpha   90.00
_cell.angle_beta   90.00
_cell.angle_gamma   90.00
#
_symmetry.space_group_name_H-M   'P 1'
#
loop_
_entity.id
_entity.type
_entity.pdbx_description
1 polymer ?
#
loop_
_entity_poly.entity_id
_entity_poly.type
_entity_poly.pdbx_seq_one_letter_code
_entity_poly.pdbx_strand_id
1 'polypeptide(L)'
;DPITVADDKTSVTCPALPGGALAPGGSVTCTASYTVTQADVDAGAVTNVATATSGTVNSNQATETVSATRTPTLGLEKTASPLVYAAAGDVISYSYLLTNTGNVTLSAPYTVADDKTTVTCPATPGTLAPGGTVTCTATYTITQADVNAGSVTNLATASATFNNAAVNSAQDSATVTATQTPALSLDKRLVSGGGFAAVGDVIQYAYDVTNSGNVTISGPITVSDDKIATVSCPAGDLAPGAVITCAASYTVTQADLNNGSVTNIATAAGSFNSQPVTSNPDTVTVEALQEPALTLVKNATSGDPYAAAGDVVQYEYLVTNSGNVAITDPITVADDKTSVTCPALPGGALAPGG
;
A
#
# COMPACT_ATOMS: atom_id res chain seq x y z
N ASP A 1 -87.10 -21.29 7.12
CA ASP A 1 -86.22 -20.21 6.81
C ASP A 1 -84.83 -20.77 6.45
N PRO A 2 -84.13 -20.17 5.47
CA PRO A 2 -82.78 -20.59 5.13
C PRO A 2 -81.84 -20.46 6.33
N ILE A 3 -80.88 -21.39 6.48
CA ILE A 3 -79.77 -21.22 7.44
C ILE A 3 -78.75 -20.30 6.83
N THR A 4 -78.36 -19.30 7.57
CA THR A 4 -77.26 -18.40 7.25
C THR A 4 -76.20 -18.48 8.32
N VAL A 5 -74.90 -18.28 7.96
CA VAL A 5 -73.82 -18.22 8.92
C VAL A 5 -73.15 -16.85 8.78
N ALA A 6 -73.16 -16.09 9.87
CA ALA A 6 -72.39 -14.87 9.99
C ALA A 6 -71.02 -15.26 10.51
N ASP A 7 -69.97 -14.91 9.72
CA ASP A 7 -68.54 -15.17 9.96
C ASP A 7 -67.80 -13.84 9.93
N ASP A 8 -66.82 -13.66 10.84
CA ASP A 8 -66.10 -12.38 10.99
C ASP A 8 -64.98 -12.18 9.98
N LYS A 9 -64.61 -13.24 9.23
CA LYS A 9 -63.55 -13.19 8.26
C LYS A 9 -63.97 -13.31 6.78
N THR A 10 -65.09 -14.05 6.56
CA THR A 10 -65.43 -14.40 5.18
C THR A 10 -66.93 -14.63 5.01
N SER A 11 -67.38 -14.69 3.77
CA SER A 11 -68.77 -15.08 3.42
C SER A 11 -68.92 -16.60 3.40
N VAL A 12 -69.97 -17.09 4.03
CA VAL A 12 -70.26 -18.53 4.15
C VAL A 12 -71.38 -18.91 3.17
N THR A 13 -71.23 -20.03 2.49
CA THR A 13 -72.26 -20.58 1.59
C THR A 13 -72.88 -21.81 2.26
N CYS A 14 -74.18 -21.77 2.47
CA CYS A 14 -74.95 -22.93 2.95
C CYS A 14 -75.81 -23.51 1.82
N PRO A 15 -75.92 -24.86 1.68
CA PRO A 15 -76.81 -25.44 0.73
C PRO A 15 -78.28 -25.32 1.20
N ALA A 16 -79.19 -25.39 0.24
CA ALA A 16 -80.64 -25.41 0.53
C ALA A 16 -80.97 -26.66 1.40
N LEU A 17 -81.86 -26.49 2.35
CA LEU A 17 -82.31 -27.57 3.21
C LEU A 17 -83.19 -28.54 2.44
N PRO A 18 -82.96 -29.88 2.53
CA PRO A 18 -83.90 -30.88 1.94
C PRO A 18 -85.25 -30.72 2.55
N GLY A 19 -86.24 -30.44 1.68
CA GLY A 19 -87.62 -30.21 2.11
C GLY A 19 -87.91 -28.86 2.75
N GLY A 20 -86.92 -27.91 2.73
CA GLY A 20 -87.05 -26.57 3.28
C GLY A 20 -86.92 -26.42 4.82
N ALA A 21 -86.63 -27.51 5.53
CA ALA A 21 -86.50 -27.52 6.99
C ALA A 21 -85.40 -28.50 7.45
N LEU A 22 -84.72 -28.15 8.55
CA LEU A 22 -83.78 -29.01 9.28
C LEU A 22 -84.55 -29.74 10.37
N ALA A 23 -84.65 -31.05 10.30
CA ALA A 23 -85.33 -31.90 11.27
C ALA A 23 -84.54 -31.96 12.60
N PRO A 24 -85.22 -32.26 13.74
CA PRO A 24 -84.51 -32.50 15.02
C PRO A 24 -83.45 -33.60 14.83
N GLY A 25 -82.19 -33.28 15.23
CA GLY A 25 -81.02 -34.18 15.07
C GLY A 25 -80.41 -34.12 13.67
N GLY A 26 -80.97 -33.39 12.68
CA GLY A 26 -80.40 -33.22 11.36
C GLY A 26 -79.25 -32.21 11.38
N SER A 27 -78.36 -32.30 10.37
CA SER A 27 -77.23 -31.38 10.19
C SER A 27 -77.16 -30.89 8.72
N VAL A 28 -76.56 -29.72 8.56
CA VAL A 28 -76.19 -29.16 7.25
C VAL A 28 -74.78 -28.62 7.33
N THR A 29 -74.00 -28.86 6.31
CA THR A 29 -72.63 -28.38 6.22
C THR A 29 -72.57 -27.16 5.33
N CYS A 30 -72.18 -25.99 5.87
CA CYS A 30 -71.84 -24.78 5.14
C CYS A 30 -70.36 -24.71 4.90
N THR A 31 -69.92 -24.05 3.86
CA THR A 31 -68.49 -23.92 3.48
C THR A 31 -68.10 -22.44 3.28
N ALA A 32 -66.85 -22.17 3.62
CA ALA A 32 -66.22 -20.87 3.39
C ALA A 32 -64.72 -21.04 3.14
N SER A 33 -64.11 -20.02 2.59
CA SER A 33 -62.62 -19.94 2.43
C SER A 33 -62.19 -18.55 2.86
N TYR A 34 -61.04 -18.50 3.53
CA TYR A 34 -60.38 -17.26 3.94
C TYR A 34 -58.97 -17.28 3.38
N THR A 35 -58.52 -16.15 2.74
CA THR A 35 -57.15 -15.99 2.26
C THR A 35 -56.36 -15.23 3.33
N VAL A 36 -55.38 -15.89 3.92
CA VAL A 36 -54.53 -15.29 4.95
C VAL A 36 -53.76 -14.08 4.40
N THR A 37 -53.63 -13.05 5.18
CA THR A 37 -52.90 -11.81 4.92
C THR A 37 -51.53 -11.82 5.57
N GLN A 38 -50.62 -10.89 5.18
CA GLN A 38 -49.33 -10.70 5.87
C GLN A 38 -49.53 -10.37 7.34
N ALA A 39 -50.56 -9.58 7.66
CA ALA A 39 -50.88 -9.24 9.06
C ALA A 39 -51.22 -10.48 9.90
N ASP A 40 -51.88 -11.46 9.32
CA ASP A 40 -52.20 -12.73 10.00
C ASP A 40 -50.92 -13.55 10.26
N VAL A 41 -50.00 -13.59 9.29
CA VAL A 41 -48.68 -14.22 9.46
C VAL A 41 -47.89 -13.52 10.58
N ASP A 42 -47.84 -12.18 10.57
CA ASP A 42 -47.14 -11.39 11.57
C ASP A 42 -47.74 -11.57 12.98
N ALA A 43 -49.08 -11.67 13.08
CA ALA A 43 -49.79 -11.94 14.32
C ALA A 43 -49.52 -13.35 14.87
N GLY A 44 -49.24 -14.33 13.97
CA GLY A 44 -48.94 -15.72 14.33
C GLY A 44 -50.15 -16.66 14.36
N ALA A 45 -51.34 -16.15 14.19
CA ALA A 45 -52.57 -16.95 14.10
C ALA A 45 -53.73 -16.10 13.55
N VAL A 46 -54.71 -16.76 12.96
CA VAL A 46 -56.02 -16.21 12.67
C VAL A 46 -57.04 -16.92 13.52
N THR A 47 -57.78 -16.16 14.28
CA THR A 47 -58.97 -16.63 15.01
C THR A 47 -60.19 -16.22 14.18
N ASN A 48 -61.01 -17.18 13.82
CA ASN A 48 -62.25 -17.03 13.06
C ASN A 48 -63.41 -17.38 13.97
N VAL A 49 -64.48 -16.53 13.94
CA VAL A 49 -65.64 -16.66 14.80
C VAL A 49 -66.89 -16.60 13.94
N ALA A 50 -67.80 -17.58 14.15
CA ALA A 50 -69.01 -17.70 13.40
C ALA A 50 -70.24 -18.00 14.27
N THR A 51 -71.43 -17.60 13.79
CA THR A 51 -72.73 -17.87 14.40
C THR A 51 -73.71 -18.23 13.30
N ALA A 52 -74.44 -19.35 13.46
CA ALA A 52 -75.52 -19.72 12.52
C ALA A 52 -76.86 -19.14 12.96
N THR A 53 -77.68 -18.74 11.98
CA THR A 53 -79.02 -18.15 12.22
C THR A 53 -80.05 -18.74 11.28
N SER A 54 -81.25 -19.00 11.79
CA SER A 54 -82.42 -19.35 11.00
C SER A 54 -83.63 -18.60 11.52
N GLY A 55 -84.09 -17.58 10.79
CA GLY A 55 -85.12 -16.68 11.28
C GLY A 55 -84.72 -15.94 12.58
N THR A 56 -85.39 -16.24 13.67
CA THR A 56 -85.09 -15.67 15.00
C THR A 56 -84.20 -16.59 15.87
N VAL A 57 -83.82 -17.76 15.41
CA VAL A 57 -83.04 -18.76 16.16
C VAL A 57 -81.58 -18.59 15.84
N ASN A 58 -80.78 -18.34 16.87
CA ASN A 58 -79.30 -18.25 16.77
C ASN A 58 -78.64 -19.47 17.44
N SER A 59 -77.55 -19.96 16.86
CA SER A 59 -76.64 -20.91 17.53
C SER A 59 -75.81 -20.25 18.61
N ASN A 60 -75.10 -21.04 19.39
CA ASN A 60 -73.92 -20.54 20.10
C ASN A 60 -72.86 -20.05 19.08
N GLN A 61 -71.97 -19.18 19.57
CA GLN A 61 -70.78 -18.79 18.82
C GLN A 61 -69.78 -19.94 18.80
N ALA A 62 -69.20 -20.19 17.62
CA ALA A 62 -68.14 -21.18 17.40
C ALA A 62 -66.87 -20.44 16.99
N THR A 63 -65.73 -20.88 17.48
CA THR A 63 -64.41 -20.22 17.28
C THR A 63 -63.40 -21.28 16.86
N GLU A 64 -62.62 -20.97 15.82
CA GLU A 64 -61.48 -21.81 15.37
C GLU A 64 -60.27 -20.89 15.22
N THR A 65 -59.08 -21.41 15.64
CA THR A 65 -57.82 -20.70 15.53
C THR A 65 -56.83 -21.51 14.73
N VAL A 66 -56.31 -20.93 13.67
CA VAL A 66 -55.29 -21.51 12.79
C VAL A 66 -54.01 -20.76 12.98
N SER A 67 -52.93 -21.47 13.33
CA SER A 67 -51.63 -20.89 13.63
C SER A 67 -50.79 -20.67 12.36
N ALA A 68 -49.96 -19.62 12.35
CA ALA A 68 -48.97 -19.35 11.33
C ALA A 68 -47.58 -19.84 11.76
N THR A 69 -46.84 -20.46 10.82
CA THR A 69 -45.41 -20.67 10.99
C THR A 69 -44.67 -19.40 10.65
N ARG A 70 -43.91 -18.86 11.61
CA ARG A 70 -43.13 -17.61 11.46
C ARG A 70 -41.65 -17.89 11.43
N THR A 71 -40.97 -17.42 10.39
CA THR A 71 -39.52 -17.57 10.16
C THR A 71 -38.91 -16.19 9.89
N PRO A 72 -38.67 -15.37 10.97
CA PRO A 72 -37.99 -14.08 10.81
C PRO A 72 -36.52 -14.32 10.42
N THR A 73 -36.10 -13.86 9.26
CA THR A 73 -34.72 -13.95 8.78
C THR A 73 -34.33 -12.68 8.02
N LEU A 74 -33.06 -12.28 8.18
CA LEU A 74 -32.48 -11.10 7.55
C LEU A 74 -31.25 -11.55 6.74
N GLY A 75 -31.16 -11.14 5.47
CA GLY A 75 -29.97 -11.27 4.64
C GLY A 75 -29.16 -9.96 4.64
N LEU A 76 -27.86 -10.09 4.45
CA LEU A 76 -26.92 -8.99 4.22
C LEU A 76 -26.08 -9.29 3.01
N GLU A 77 -25.99 -8.31 2.09
CA GLU A 77 -25.00 -8.29 1.02
C GLU A 77 -24.15 -7.03 1.17
N LYS A 78 -22.83 -7.22 1.32
CA LYS A 78 -21.85 -6.14 1.48
C LYS A 78 -20.98 -5.99 0.26
N THR A 79 -20.89 -4.77 -0.26
CA THR A 79 -20.07 -4.43 -1.43
C THR A 79 -19.15 -3.26 -1.11
N ALA A 80 -18.03 -3.16 -1.85
CA ALA A 80 -17.04 -2.10 -1.74
C ALA A 80 -16.76 -1.45 -3.09
N SER A 81 -16.47 -0.15 -3.10
CA SER A 81 -16.03 0.59 -4.30
C SER A 81 -15.13 1.76 -3.90
N PRO A 82 -13.97 1.94 -4.55
CA PRO A 82 -13.34 1.06 -5.54
C PRO A 82 -12.84 -0.26 -4.92
N LEU A 83 -12.55 -1.26 -5.74
CA LEU A 83 -11.99 -2.55 -5.30
C LEU A 83 -10.45 -2.52 -5.16
N VAL A 84 -9.81 -1.46 -5.66
CA VAL A 84 -8.36 -1.28 -5.65
C VAL A 84 -8.04 0.12 -5.14
N TYR A 85 -6.99 0.23 -4.31
CA TYR A 85 -6.45 1.49 -3.81
C TYR A 85 -4.92 1.51 -3.97
N ALA A 86 -4.30 2.70 -3.89
CA ALA A 86 -2.87 2.85 -4.10
C ALA A 86 -2.17 3.72 -3.05
N ALA A 87 -2.90 4.53 -2.29
CA ALA A 87 -2.30 5.47 -1.35
C ALA A 87 -3.05 5.54 -0.02
N ALA A 88 -2.33 5.87 1.04
CA ALA A 88 -2.95 6.34 2.27
C ALA A 88 -3.76 7.61 1.99
N GLY A 89 -4.99 7.66 2.54
CA GLY A 89 -5.95 8.73 2.26
C GLY A 89 -6.98 8.37 1.19
N ASP A 90 -6.80 7.32 0.40
CA ASP A 90 -7.83 6.80 -0.50
C ASP A 90 -9.08 6.42 0.30
N VAL A 91 -10.26 6.63 -0.28
CA VAL A 91 -11.54 6.38 0.39
C VAL A 91 -12.27 5.24 -0.29
N ILE A 92 -12.63 4.23 0.50
CA ILE A 92 -13.47 3.11 0.08
C ILE A 92 -14.90 3.37 0.59
N SER A 93 -15.87 3.31 -0.32
CA SER A 93 -17.29 3.35 0.01
C SER A 93 -17.82 1.93 0.14
N TYR A 94 -18.50 1.64 1.24
CA TYR A 94 -19.20 0.37 1.48
C TYR A 94 -20.70 0.56 1.36
N SER A 95 -21.36 -0.41 0.74
CA SER A 95 -22.81 -0.52 0.65
C SER A 95 -23.24 -1.84 1.28
N TYR A 96 -24.29 -1.76 2.10
CA TYR A 96 -24.84 -2.88 2.86
C TYR A 96 -26.31 -3.01 2.47
N LEU A 97 -26.63 -3.98 1.64
CA LEU A 97 -28.01 -4.29 1.24
C LEU A 97 -28.61 -5.30 2.24
N LEU A 98 -29.53 -4.82 3.07
CA LEU A 98 -30.31 -5.65 3.97
C LEU A 98 -31.57 -6.10 3.27
N THR A 99 -31.86 -7.40 3.28
CA THR A 99 -33.05 -7.99 2.67
C THR A 99 -33.80 -8.81 3.69
N ASN A 100 -35.11 -8.58 3.85
CA ASN A 100 -35.96 -9.48 4.60
C ASN A 100 -36.16 -10.78 3.83
N THR A 101 -35.45 -11.82 4.22
CA THR A 101 -35.50 -13.17 3.59
C THR A 101 -36.48 -14.09 4.27
N GLY A 102 -37.17 -13.60 5.32
CA GLY A 102 -38.18 -14.33 6.08
C GLY A 102 -39.59 -14.17 5.51
N ASN A 103 -40.57 -14.66 6.29
CA ASN A 103 -41.99 -14.60 5.95
C ASN A 103 -42.79 -13.64 6.85
N VAL A 104 -42.13 -12.90 7.73
CA VAL A 104 -42.76 -11.90 8.61
C VAL A 104 -42.22 -10.50 8.31
N THR A 105 -42.99 -9.48 8.63
CA THR A 105 -42.56 -8.08 8.45
C THR A 105 -41.53 -7.70 9.53
N LEU A 106 -40.32 -7.33 9.10
CA LEU A 106 -39.28 -6.81 10.00
C LEU A 106 -39.42 -5.31 10.20
N SER A 107 -39.04 -4.82 11.37
CA SER A 107 -39.14 -3.41 11.77
C SER A 107 -37.77 -2.79 12.01
N ALA A 108 -37.69 -1.47 11.80
CA ALA A 108 -36.56 -0.65 12.23
C ALA A 108 -36.44 -0.65 13.80
N PRO A 109 -35.27 -0.30 14.38
CA PRO A 109 -34.13 0.25 13.69
C PRO A 109 -33.33 -0.81 12.94
N TYR A 110 -32.87 -0.44 11.72
CA TYR A 110 -31.88 -1.23 10.99
C TYR A 110 -30.50 -0.78 11.43
N THR A 111 -29.66 -1.75 11.77
CA THR A 111 -28.28 -1.47 12.19
C THR A 111 -27.32 -2.43 11.50
N VAL A 112 -26.07 -1.97 11.30
CA VAL A 112 -24.98 -2.80 10.81
C VAL A 112 -23.80 -2.62 11.75
N ALA A 113 -23.33 -3.71 12.35
CA ALA A 113 -22.06 -3.78 13.08
C ALA A 113 -20.96 -4.11 12.09
N ASP A 114 -19.99 -3.22 11.94
CA ASP A 114 -18.88 -3.28 11.01
C ASP A 114 -17.55 -3.19 11.77
N ASP A 115 -16.51 -3.95 11.39
CA ASP A 115 -15.24 -4.04 12.12
C ASP A 115 -14.26 -2.90 11.79
N LYS A 116 -14.54 -2.09 10.76
CA LYS A 116 -13.64 -1.01 10.30
C LYS A 116 -14.21 0.38 10.47
N THR A 117 -15.54 0.53 10.37
CA THR A 117 -16.15 1.87 10.28
C THR A 117 -17.54 1.92 10.88
N THR A 118 -18.04 3.13 11.13
CA THR A 118 -19.41 3.35 11.56
C THR A 118 -20.33 3.40 10.36
N VAL A 119 -21.41 2.59 10.39
CA VAL A 119 -22.38 2.48 9.31
C VAL A 119 -23.60 3.35 9.60
N THR A 120 -24.10 4.03 8.57
CA THR A 120 -25.32 4.82 8.62
C THR A 120 -26.42 4.09 7.86
N CYS A 121 -27.53 3.82 8.56
CA CYS A 121 -28.73 3.23 7.96
C CYS A 121 -29.85 4.27 7.92
N PRO A 122 -30.69 4.29 6.86
CA PRO A 122 -31.83 5.18 6.79
C PRO A 122 -32.93 4.71 7.76
N ALA A 123 -33.71 5.65 8.30
CA ALA A 123 -34.87 5.37 9.16
C ALA A 123 -36.09 4.92 8.36
N THR A 124 -36.08 5.07 7.05
CA THR A 124 -37.17 4.69 6.13
C THR A 124 -36.69 3.70 5.08
N PRO A 125 -37.51 2.66 4.75
CA PRO A 125 -38.85 2.41 5.29
C PRO A 125 -38.80 1.96 6.75
N GLY A 126 -39.84 2.26 7.55
CA GLY A 126 -39.93 1.84 8.95
C GLY A 126 -40.14 0.35 9.14
N THR A 127 -40.56 -0.35 8.09
CA THR A 127 -40.77 -1.80 8.06
C THR A 127 -40.33 -2.39 6.72
N LEU A 128 -39.87 -3.64 6.74
CA LEU A 128 -39.57 -4.45 5.55
C LEU A 128 -40.51 -5.63 5.50
N ALA A 129 -41.45 -5.62 4.54
CA ALA A 129 -42.22 -6.82 4.18
C ALA A 129 -41.27 -7.92 3.67
N PRO A 130 -41.71 -9.20 3.63
CA PRO A 130 -40.95 -10.26 2.97
C PRO A 130 -40.49 -9.86 1.57
N GLY A 131 -39.17 -10.00 1.32
CA GLY A 131 -38.51 -9.54 0.10
C GLY A 131 -38.16 -8.05 0.04
N GLY A 132 -38.60 -7.25 1.04
CA GLY A 132 -38.26 -5.83 1.13
C GLY A 132 -36.79 -5.61 1.47
N THR A 133 -36.23 -4.47 1.02
CA THR A 133 -34.81 -4.14 1.18
C THR A 133 -34.60 -2.74 1.77
N VAL A 134 -33.45 -2.55 2.41
CA VAL A 134 -32.91 -1.24 2.81
C VAL A 134 -31.40 -1.24 2.65
N THR A 135 -30.84 -0.12 2.17
CA THR A 135 -29.39 0.02 1.96
C THR A 135 -28.79 0.96 2.99
N CYS A 136 -27.81 0.46 3.74
CA CYS A 136 -26.96 1.26 4.63
C CYS A 136 -25.64 1.56 3.93
N THR A 137 -24.92 2.60 4.39
CA THR A 137 -23.66 3.04 3.79
C THR A 137 -22.62 3.41 4.83
N ALA A 138 -21.35 3.27 4.45
CA ALA A 138 -20.20 3.75 5.21
C ALA A 138 -19.03 4.08 4.30
N THR A 139 -18.03 4.78 4.83
CA THR A 139 -16.75 5.02 4.17
C THR A 139 -15.62 4.63 5.08
N TYR A 140 -14.52 4.17 4.50
CA TYR A 140 -13.28 3.85 5.18
C TYR A 140 -12.12 4.55 4.48
N THR A 141 -11.27 5.26 5.25
CA THR A 141 -10.08 5.92 4.73
C THR A 141 -8.89 4.98 4.89
N ILE A 142 -8.24 4.65 3.80
CA ILE A 142 -7.07 3.79 3.75
C ILE A 142 -5.91 4.41 4.55
N THR A 143 -5.26 3.61 5.36
CA THR A 143 -4.06 3.99 6.10
C THR A 143 -2.80 3.49 5.39
N GLN A 144 -1.61 4.02 5.77
CA GLN A 144 -0.34 3.49 5.25
C GLN A 144 -0.13 2.01 5.64
N ALA A 145 -0.63 1.62 6.80
CA ALA A 145 -0.59 0.21 7.23
C ALA A 145 -1.38 -0.71 6.29
N ASP A 146 -2.54 -0.23 5.78
CA ASP A 146 -3.36 -0.98 4.82
C ASP A 146 -2.64 -1.11 3.47
N VAL A 147 -1.98 -0.03 3.00
CA VAL A 147 -1.16 -0.09 1.78
C VAL A 147 -0.03 -1.09 1.94
N ASN A 148 0.67 -1.06 3.08
CA ASN A 148 1.77 -1.99 3.37
C ASN A 148 1.29 -3.45 3.50
N ALA A 149 0.07 -3.67 4.05
CA ALA A 149 -0.53 -5.00 4.19
C ALA A 149 -0.99 -5.62 2.86
N GLY A 150 -1.25 -4.79 1.84
CA GLY A 150 -1.66 -5.24 0.51
C GLY A 150 -3.16 -5.47 0.33
N SER A 151 -3.96 -5.52 1.40
CA SER A 151 -5.42 -5.65 1.33
C SER A 151 -6.10 -5.24 2.62
N VAL A 152 -7.37 -4.86 2.50
CA VAL A 152 -8.29 -4.64 3.62
C VAL A 152 -9.51 -5.52 3.42
N THR A 153 -9.75 -6.44 4.36
CA THR A 153 -11.01 -7.20 4.48
C THR A 153 -11.85 -6.55 5.56
N ASN A 154 -13.07 -6.20 5.22
CA ASN A 154 -14.03 -5.56 6.11
C ASN A 154 -15.24 -6.47 6.30
N LEU A 155 -15.59 -6.78 7.55
CA LEU A 155 -16.60 -7.73 7.99
C LEU A 155 -17.81 -7.00 8.59
N ALA A 156 -19.03 -7.46 8.32
CA ALA A 156 -20.23 -6.84 8.87
C ALA A 156 -21.33 -7.86 9.18
N THR A 157 -22.21 -7.48 10.13
CA THR A 157 -23.45 -8.20 10.47
C THR A 157 -24.57 -7.19 10.60
N ALA A 158 -25.70 -7.44 9.98
CA ALA A 158 -26.89 -6.57 10.06
C ALA A 158 -27.88 -7.06 11.10
N SER A 159 -28.69 -6.14 11.61
CA SER A 159 -29.81 -6.41 12.54
C SER A 159 -31.03 -5.59 12.20
N ALA A 160 -32.19 -6.22 12.35
CA ALA A 160 -33.52 -5.62 12.35
C ALA A 160 -34.32 -6.18 13.54
N THR A 161 -35.61 -5.85 13.68
CA THR A 161 -36.42 -6.36 14.79
C THR A 161 -37.69 -7.04 14.28
N PHE A 162 -38.11 -8.07 15.01
CA PHE A 162 -39.44 -8.67 14.91
C PHE A 162 -40.00 -8.89 16.32
N ASN A 163 -41.19 -8.33 16.63
CA ASN A 163 -41.80 -8.41 17.96
C ASN A 163 -40.80 -7.99 19.08
N ASN A 164 -40.05 -6.94 18.90
CA ASN A 164 -39.01 -6.43 19.80
C ASN A 164 -37.81 -7.36 20.05
N ALA A 165 -37.73 -8.45 19.32
CA ALA A 165 -36.55 -9.34 19.32
C ALA A 165 -35.64 -9.02 18.12
N ALA A 166 -34.32 -9.06 18.33
CA ALA A 166 -33.36 -8.85 17.26
C ALA A 166 -33.36 -10.00 16.27
N VAL A 167 -33.35 -9.69 14.97
CA VAL A 167 -33.16 -10.60 13.86
C VAL A 167 -31.87 -10.25 13.15
N ASN A 168 -30.85 -11.08 13.33
CA ASN A 168 -29.51 -10.84 12.82
C ASN A 168 -29.27 -11.59 11.50
N SER A 169 -28.52 -10.98 10.59
CA SER A 169 -28.01 -11.66 9.40
C SER A 169 -26.83 -12.59 9.74
N ALA A 170 -26.50 -13.47 8.80
CA ALA A 170 -25.14 -14.00 8.74
C ALA A 170 -24.12 -12.87 8.50
N GLN A 171 -22.85 -13.11 8.86
CA GLN A 171 -21.76 -12.19 8.55
C GLN A 171 -21.48 -12.20 7.05
N ASP A 172 -21.20 -11.01 6.50
CA ASP A 172 -20.72 -10.84 5.13
C ASP A 172 -19.46 -9.96 5.10
N SER A 173 -18.68 -10.05 4.02
CA SER A 173 -17.39 -9.38 3.92
C SER A 173 -17.14 -8.81 2.52
N ALA A 174 -16.39 -7.70 2.48
CA ALA A 174 -15.85 -7.15 1.25
C ALA A 174 -14.34 -6.94 1.40
N THR A 175 -13.56 -7.37 0.42
CA THR A 175 -12.10 -7.20 0.38
C THR A 175 -11.71 -6.28 -0.75
N VAL A 176 -10.85 -5.32 -0.45
CA VAL A 176 -10.21 -4.41 -1.40
C VAL A 176 -8.69 -4.61 -1.35
N THR A 177 -7.99 -4.43 -2.49
CA THR A 177 -6.57 -4.73 -2.63
C THR A 177 -5.74 -3.48 -2.92
N ALA A 178 -4.49 -3.46 -2.42
CA ALA A 178 -3.54 -2.39 -2.69
C ALA A 178 -2.76 -2.66 -3.98
N THR A 179 -2.55 -1.63 -4.79
CA THR A 179 -1.47 -1.61 -5.77
C THR A 179 -0.20 -1.18 -5.04
N GLN A 180 0.76 -2.09 -4.86
CA GLN A 180 2.02 -1.85 -4.17
C GLN A 180 3.15 -1.64 -5.19
N THR A 181 3.88 -0.51 -5.05
CA THR A 181 5.01 -0.12 -5.91
C THR A 181 6.20 0.26 -5.03
N PRO A 182 6.93 -0.73 -4.45
CA PRO A 182 8.13 -0.44 -3.67
C PRO A 182 9.22 0.12 -4.59
N ALA A 183 9.82 1.27 -4.24
CA ALA A 183 10.86 1.91 -5.03
C ALA A 183 11.75 2.81 -4.17
N LEU A 184 13.04 2.85 -4.49
CA LEU A 184 14.02 3.78 -3.96
C LEU A 184 14.63 4.59 -5.10
N SER A 185 14.97 5.85 -4.84
CA SER A 185 15.85 6.67 -5.66
C SER A 185 17.04 7.14 -4.84
N LEU A 186 18.19 7.32 -5.53
CA LEU A 186 19.43 7.82 -4.95
C LEU A 186 19.83 9.10 -5.68
N ASP A 187 20.17 10.13 -4.90
CA ASP A 187 20.86 11.35 -5.35
C ASP A 187 22.20 11.44 -4.60
N LYS A 188 23.30 11.21 -5.32
CA LYS A 188 24.66 11.26 -4.82
C LYS A 188 25.27 12.59 -5.16
N ARG A 189 25.79 13.30 -4.18
CA ARG A 189 26.35 14.64 -4.39
C ARG A 189 27.68 14.81 -3.69
N LEU A 190 28.51 15.67 -4.28
CA LEU A 190 29.74 16.16 -3.66
C LEU A 190 29.38 17.15 -2.54
N VAL A 191 29.99 16.96 -1.37
CA VAL A 191 29.88 17.89 -0.22
C VAL A 191 31.10 18.79 -0.15
N SER A 192 32.31 18.21 -0.28
CA SER A 192 33.57 18.95 -0.29
C SER A 192 34.68 18.13 -0.95
N GLY A 193 35.82 18.74 -1.24
CA GLY A 193 36.99 18.11 -1.82
C GLY A 193 36.96 18.15 -3.36
N GLY A 194 36.22 19.08 -3.98
CA GLY A 194 36.30 19.35 -5.41
C GLY A 194 37.63 20.00 -5.79
N GLY A 195 38.21 19.53 -6.94
CA GLY A 195 39.50 20.07 -7.42
C GLY A 195 40.67 19.64 -6.52
N PHE A 196 40.81 18.33 -6.23
CA PHE A 196 41.89 17.80 -5.41
C PHE A 196 43.25 17.92 -6.10
N ALA A 197 44.34 18.18 -5.33
CA ALA A 197 45.66 18.46 -5.85
C ALA A 197 46.78 17.61 -5.23
N ALA A 198 46.49 16.93 -4.10
CA ALA A 198 47.51 16.15 -3.36
C ALA A 198 47.00 14.77 -2.97
N VAL A 199 47.91 13.80 -2.87
CA VAL A 199 47.67 12.51 -2.23
C VAL A 199 47.28 12.73 -0.78
N GLY A 200 46.18 12.10 -0.33
CA GLY A 200 45.65 12.28 1.01
C GLY A 200 44.55 13.35 1.12
N ASP A 201 44.29 14.12 0.06
CA ASP A 201 43.11 14.97 -0.02
C ASP A 201 41.85 14.12 0.21
N VAL A 202 40.83 14.71 0.85
CA VAL A 202 39.60 14.01 1.21
C VAL A 202 38.42 14.58 0.42
N ILE A 203 37.74 13.70 -0.34
CA ILE A 203 36.50 13.99 -1.03
C ILE A 203 35.36 13.50 -0.12
N GLN A 204 34.40 14.37 0.20
CA GLN A 204 33.23 14.03 1.00
C GLN A 204 31.99 13.93 0.12
N TYR A 205 31.26 12.81 0.24
CA TYR A 205 30.01 12.55 -0.45
C TYR A 205 28.84 12.48 0.51
N ALA A 206 27.68 12.95 0.03
CA ALA A 206 26.40 12.68 0.64
C ALA A 206 25.52 11.89 -0.34
N TYR A 207 24.64 11.06 0.21
CA TYR A 207 23.77 10.15 -0.51
C TYR A 207 22.35 10.35 0.01
N ASP A 208 21.53 11.08 -0.72
CA ASP A 208 20.14 11.32 -0.38
C ASP A 208 19.29 10.17 -0.94
N VAL A 209 18.86 9.26 -0.06
CA VAL A 209 18.03 8.10 -0.42
C VAL A 209 16.59 8.44 -0.14
N THR A 210 15.77 8.43 -1.19
CA THR A 210 14.33 8.72 -1.12
C THR A 210 13.52 7.45 -1.38
N ASN A 211 12.51 7.20 -0.55
CA ASN A 211 11.47 6.23 -0.89
C ASN A 211 10.53 6.87 -1.93
N SER A 212 10.72 6.50 -3.18
CA SER A 212 9.91 6.97 -4.32
C SER A 212 8.68 6.11 -4.61
N GLY A 213 8.47 5.05 -3.80
CA GLY A 213 7.32 4.16 -3.88
C GLY A 213 6.16 4.57 -2.98
N ASN A 214 5.15 3.69 -2.88
CA ASN A 214 3.95 3.90 -2.06
C ASN A 214 3.86 3.01 -0.82
N VAL A 215 4.87 2.19 -0.56
CA VAL A 215 4.97 1.32 0.62
C VAL A 215 6.15 1.72 1.49
N THR A 216 6.08 1.46 2.78
CA THR A 216 7.21 1.69 3.70
C THR A 216 8.33 0.70 3.39
N ILE A 217 9.53 1.18 3.10
CA ILE A 217 10.72 0.35 2.92
C ILE A 217 11.34 0.07 4.28
N SER A 218 11.52 -1.21 4.58
CA SER A 218 12.11 -1.65 5.85
C SER A 218 13.63 -1.46 5.83
N GLY A 219 14.15 -0.96 6.94
CA GLY A 219 15.59 -0.83 7.19
C GLY A 219 16.26 -2.18 7.54
N PRO A 220 17.60 -2.20 7.62
CA PRO A 220 18.48 -1.05 7.42
C PRO A 220 18.55 -0.61 5.95
N ILE A 221 18.47 0.70 5.70
CA ILE A 221 18.78 1.25 4.38
C ILE A 221 20.31 1.31 4.26
N THR A 222 20.84 0.79 3.17
CA THR A 222 22.28 0.71 2.91
C THR A 222 22.63 1.36 1.57
N VAL A 223 23.86 1.86 1.45
CA VAL A 223 24.42 2.36 0.20
C VAL A 223 25.66 1.54 -0.11
N SER A 224 25.72 0.96 -1.30
CA SER A 224 26.90 0.31 -1.86
C SER A 224 27.61 1.28 -2.81
N ASP A 225 28.90 1.51 -2.60
CA ASP A 225 29.73 2.45 -3.32
C ASP A 225 30.97 1.74 -3.89
N ASP A 226 31.37 2.07 -5.12
CA ASP A 226 32.46 1.36 -5.83
C ASP A 226 33.87 1.76 -5.33
N LYS A 227 33.99 2.88 -4.62
CA LYS A 227 35.26 3.40 -4.09
C LYS A 227 35.34 3.31 -2.57
N ILE A 228 34.21 3.25 -1.88
CA ILE A 228 34.13 3.38 -0.41
C ILE A 228 33.45 2.15 0.18
N ALA A 229 34.18 1.38 0.97
CA ALA A 229 33.70 0.11 1.52
C ALA A 229 32.56 0.28 2.57
N THR A 230 32.49 1.44 3.22
CA THR A 230 31.49 1.68 4.27
C THR A 230 30.88 3.07 4.14
N VAL A 231 29.57 3.13 3.89
CA VAL A 231 28.75 4.35 3.89
C VAL A 231 27.90 4.34 5.15
N SER A 232 27.92 5.45 5.90
CA SER A 232 27.16 5.60 7.15
C SER A 232 25.76 6.13 6.84
N CYS A 233 24.72 5.35 7.16
CA CYS A 233 23.32 5.70 6.97
C CYS A 233 22.58 5.76 8.32
N PRO A 234 21.60 6.65 8.50
CA PRO A 234 20.68 6.63 9.63
C PRO A 234 19.88 5.32 9.67
N ALA A 235 19.63 4.81 10.87
CA ALA A 235 18.82 3.61 11.06
C ALA A 235 17.31 3.94 11.01
N GLY A 236 16.51 2.98 10.59
CA GLY A 236 15.04 3.04 10.61
C GLY A 236 14.41 2.65 9.27
N ASP A 237 13.09 2.58 9.29
CA ASP A 237 12.26 2.37 8.10
C ASP A 237 12.08 3.70 7.36
N LEU A 238 11.85 3.62 6.06
CA LEU A 238 11.67 4.78 5.20
C LEU A 238 10.24 4.82 4.66
N ALA A 239 9.42 5.72 5.19
CA ALA A 239 8.05 5.93 4.74
C ALA A 239 8.00 6.49 3.29
N PRO A 240 6.90 6.32 2.55
CA PRO A 240 6.73 6.93 1.23
C PRO A 240 7.01 8.43 1.23
N GLY A 241 7.83 8.90 0.29
CA GLY A 241 8.26 10.28 0.16
C GLY A 241 9.30 10.75 1.19
N ALA A 242 9.66 9.94 2.18
CA ALA A 242 10.72 10.29 3.14
C ALA A 242 12.11 10.16 2.51
N VAL A 243 13.05 10.97 3.03
CA VAL A 243 14.45 11.03 2.60
C VAL A 243 15.36 10.80 3.82
N ILE A 244 16.39 9.99 3.64
CA ILE A 244 17.54 9.93 4.56
C ILE A 244 18.82 10.32 3.83
N THR A 245 19.74 10.98 4.53
CA THR A 245 21.06 11.33 4.01
C THR A 245 22.12 10.45 4.65
N CYS A 246 22.77 9.63 3.83
CA CYS A 246 23.98 8.87 4.20
C CYS A 246 25.23 9.68 3.87
N ALA A 247 26.37 9.35 4.46
CA ALA A 247 27.61 10.07 4.24
C ALA A 247 28.82 9.12 4.21
N ALA A 248 29.81 9.48 3.39
CA ALA A 248 31.09 8.79 3.33
C ALA A 248 32.19 9.72 2.83
N SER A 249 33.46 9.33 3.03
CA SER A 249 34.63 10.05 2.54
C SER A 249 35.55 9.10 1.79
N TYR A 250 36.20 9.65 0.76
CA TYR A 250 37.21 9.00 -0.06
C TYR A 250 38.54 9.74 0.08
N THR A 251 39.63 8.99 0.29
CA THR A 251 40.98 9.56 0.35
C THR A 251 41.67 9.39 -1.00
N VAL A 252 42.07 10.50 -1.60
CA VAL A 252 42.72 10.56 -2.92
C VAL A 252 44.06 9.85 -2.92
N THR A 253 44.29 9.06 -3.98
CA THR A 253 45.54 8.34 -4.23
C THR A 253 46.36 9.00 -5.34
N GLN A 254 47.64 8.64 -5.48
CA GLN A 254 48.47 9.10 -6.61
C GLN A 254 47.90 8.63 -7.96
N ALA A 255 47.25 7.47 -7.99
CA ALA A 255 46.60 6.99 -9.21
C ALA A 255 45.45 7.90 -9.65
N ASP A 256 44.68 8.43 -8.69
CA ASP A 256 43.59 9.36 -9.00
C ASP A 256 44.13 10.69 -9.58
N LEU A 257 45.22 11.21 -8.98
CA LEU A 257 45.90 12.40 -9.53
C LEU A 257 46.39 12.17 -10.95
N ASN A 258 47.06 11.04 -11.18
CA ASN A 258 47.57 10.66 -12.50
C ASN A 258 46.43 10.48 -13.54
N ASN A 259 45.29 9.94 -13.11
CA ASN A 259 44.11 9.73 -13.97
C ASN A 259 43.36 11.04 -14.29
N GLY A 260 43.60 12.10 -13.52
CA GLY A 260 42.96 13.41 -13.70
C GLY A 260 41.55 13.54 -13.09
N SER A 261 40.95 12.45 -12.60
CA SER A 261 39.63 12.50 -11.95
C SER A 261 39.35 11.27 -11.08
N VAL A 262 38.38 11.39 -10.19
CA VAL A 262 37.72 10.30 -9.46
C VAL A 262 36.26 10.25 -9.86
N THR A 263 35.86 9.18 -10.57
CA THR A 263 34.45 8.85 -10.81
C THR A 263 34.00 7.82 -9.79
N ASN A 264 32.94 8.13 -9.06
CA ASN A 264 32.42 7.32 -7.95
C ASN A 264 30.93 7.04 -8.17
N ILE A 265 30.53 5.75 -8.17
CA ILE A 265 29.21 5.24 -8.48
C ILE A 265 28.64 4.56 -7.23
N ALA A 266 27.37 4.80 -6.93
CA ALA A 266 26.70 4.16 -5.80
C ALA A 266 25.27 3.72 -6.13
N THR A 267 24.74 2.77 -5.35
CA THR A 267 23.35 2.32 -5.34
C THR A 267 22.86 2.22 -3.90
N ALA A 268 21.57 2.52 -3.67
CA ALA A 268 20.93 2.32 -2.37
C ALA A 268 20.08 1.06 -2.36
N ALA A 269 19.92 0.42 -1.19
CA ALA A 269 19.10 -0.76 -0.99
C ALA A 269 18.38 -0.75 0.35
N GLY A 270 17.19 -1.32 0.37
CA GLY A 270 16.36 -1.64 1.52
C GLY A 270 15.52 -2.87 1.22
N SER A 271 14.45 -3.12 1.97
CA SER A 271 13.58 -4.27 1.71
C SER A 271 12.10 -3.94 1.88
N PHE A 272 11.25 -4.67 1.16
CA PHE A 272 9.81 -4.70 1.37
C PHE A 272 9.33 -6.16 1.32
N ASN A 273 8.58 -6.60 2.35
CA ASN A 273 8.14 -7.99 2.48
C ASN A 273 9.30 -8.99 2.29
N SER A 274 10.47 -8.69 2.87
CA SER A 274 11.72 -9.48 2.75
C SER A 274 12.29 -9.60 1.32
N GLN A 275 11.77 -8.83 0.37
CA GLN A 275 12.34 -8.71 -0.98
C GLN A 275 13.20 -7.45 -1.05
N PRO A 276 14.40 -7.53 -1.70
CA PRO A 276 15.25 -6.37 -1.87
C PRO A 276 14.61 -5.33 -2.79
N VAL A 277 14.74 -4.06 -2.39
CA VAL A 277 14.36 -2.89 -3.18
C VAL A 277 15.62 -2.07 -3.39
N THR A 278 16.03 -1.86 -4.64
CA THR A 278 17.26 -1.14 -4.99
C THR A 278 16.95 0.10 -5.83
N SER A 279 17.76 1.15 -5.65
CA SER A 279 17.71 2.35 -6.48
C SER A 279 18.38 2.13 -7.84
N ASN A 280 18.15 3.02 -8.79
CA ASN A 280 19.08 3.22 -9.89
C ASN A 280 20.44 3.69 -9.35
N PRO A 281 21.57 3.35 -10.06
CA PRO A 281 22.88 3.90 -9.71
C PRO A 281 22.92 5.42 -9.95
N ASP A 282 23.70 6.11 -9.12
CA ASP A 282 24.02 7.51 -9.32
C ASP A 282 25.53 7.74 -9.22
N THR A 283 26.05 8.76 -9.92
CA THR A 283 27.47 8.94 -10.21
C THR A 283 27.90 10.38 -9.99
N VAL A 284 29.02 10.55 -9.29
CA VAL A 284 29.70 11.85 -9.14
C VAL A 284 31.14 11.72 -9.66
N THR A 285 31.57 12.65 -10.52
CA THR A 285 32.96 12.78 -10.97
C THR A 285 33.56 14.05 -10.36
N VAL A 286 34.74 13.92 -9.79
CA VAL A 286 35.52 15.04 -9.22
C VAL A 286 36.85 15.11 -9.95
N GLU A 287 37.16 16.28 -10.52
CA GLU A 287 38.36 16.52 -11.30
C GLU A 287 39.57 16.82 -10.40
N ALA A 288 40.76 16.37 -10.82
CA ALA A 288 42.04 16.70 -10.22
C ALA A 288 42.58 18.03 -10.76
N LEU A 289 43.26 18.76 -9.92
CA LEU A 289 44.11 19.88 -10.33
C LEU A 289 45.53 19.33 -10.59
N GLN A 290 45.80 18.99 -11.86
CA GLN A 290 47.09 18.46 -12.28
C GLN A 290 48.07 19.62 -12.57
N GLU A 291 49.24 19.57 -11.91
CA GLU A 291 50.33 20.53 -12.06
C GLU A 291 51.63 19.79 -12.39
N PRO A 292 51.82 19.30 -13.66
CA PRO A 292 53.06 18.68 -14.08
C PRO A 292 54.20 19.72 -14.09
N ALA A 293 55.34 19.37 -13.45
CA ALA A 293 56.49 20.26 -13.39
C ALA A 293 57.79 19.48 -13.30
N LEU A 294 58.85 19.95 -13.95
CA LEU A 294 60.21 19.44 -13.81
C LEU A 294 61.17 20.51 -13.35
N THR A 295 62.11 20.12 -12.53
CA THR A 295 63.31 20.93 -12.17
C THR A 295 64.56 20.21 -12.67
N LEU A 296 65.55 21.00 -13.11
CA LEU A 296 66.82 20.52 -13.60
C LEU A 296 67.99 21.13 -12.77
N VAL A 297 68.85 20.29 -12.25
CA VAL A 297 70.15 20.71 -11.66
C VAL A 297 71.27 20.15 -12.51
N LYS A 298 72.22 20.99 -12.93
CA LYS A 298 73.39 20.63 -13.72
C LYS A 298 74.65 20.87 -12.90
N ASN A 299 75.51 19.86 -12.75
CA ASN A 299 76.76 19.93 -12.03
C ASN A 299 77.92 19.49 -12.91
N ALA A 300 79.08 20.09 -12.79
CA ALA A 300 80.32 19.51 -13.35
C ALA A 300 80.86 18.46 -12.37
N THR A 301 81.08 17.24 -12.86
CA THR A 301 81.57 16.13 -12.03
C THR A 301 83.11 15.90 -12.16
N SER A 302 83.70 16.43 -13.24
CA SER A 302 85.15 16.47 -13.45
C SER A 302 85.56 17.52 -14.49
N GLY A 303 86.83 17.91 -14.52
CA GLY A 303 87.35 18.91 -15.46
C GLY A 303 87.14 20.37 -15.07
N ASP A 304 86.88 20.65 -13.77
CA ASP A 304 86.82 21.97 -13.23
C ASP A 304 87.86 22.11 -12.07
N PRO A 305 88.87 23.04 -12.20
CA PRO A 305 89.10 23.89 -13.34
C PRO A 305 89.82 23.17 -14.50
N TYR A 306 89.53 23.54 -15.75
CA TYR A 306 90.25 23.08 -16.95
C TYR A 306 91.46 24.02 -17.21
N ALA A 307 92.53 23.51 -17.85
CA ALA A 307 93.75 24.25 -18.06
C ALA A 307 94.17 24.39 -19.51
N ALA A 308 93.71 23.52 -20.43
CA ALA A 308 94.16 23.47 -21.82
C ALA A 308 92.97 23.18 -22.79
N ALA A 309 93.17 23.62 -24.07
CA ALA A 309 92.27 23.21 -25.16
C ALA A 309 92.40 21.65 -25.36
N GLY A 310 91.23 20.98 -25.32
CA GLY A 310 91.08 19.53 -25.40
C GLY A 310 90.79 18.86 -24.04
N ASP A 311 90.83 19.63 -22.92
CA ASP A 311 90.40 19.08 -21.69
C ASP A 311 88.88 18.76 -21.73
N VAL A 312 88.51 17.67 -21.08
CA VAL A 312 87.12 17.21 -21.07
C VAL A 312 86.46 17.55 -19.73
N VAL A 313 85.35 18.27 -19.79
CA VAL A 313 84.46 18.53 -18.65
C VAL A 313 83.34 17.52 -18.71
N GLN A 314 83.09 16.82 -17.64
CA GLN A 314 81.93 15.93 -17.50
C GLN A 314 80.84 16.59 -16.69
N TYR A 315 79.58 16.41 -17.15
CA TYR A 315 78.41 16.98 -16.51
C TYR A 315 77.43 15.90 -16.10
N GLU A 316 76.77 16.09 -14.98
CA GLU A 316 75.64 15.32 -14.49
C GLU A 316 74.39 16.22 -14.51
N TYR A 317 73.27 15.68 -14.93
CA TYR A 317 71.98 16.37 -14.99
C TYR A 317 70.99 15.63 -14.14
N LEU A 318 70.60 16.22 -13.00
CA LEU A 318 69.56 15.71 -12.14
C LEU A 318 68.20 16.36 -12.51
N VAL A 319 67.35 15.55 -13.11
CA VAL A 319 65.95 15.92 -13.45
C VAL A 319 65.06 15.44 -12.33
N THR A 320 64.30 16.31 -11.67
CA THR A 320 63.38 15.96 -10.61
C THR A 320 61.95 16.34 -11.06
N ASN A 321 61.00 15.44 -10.86
CA ASN A 321 59.60 15.76 -10.99
C ASN A 321 59.13 16.58 -9.79
N SER A 322 59.00 17.89 -9.97
CA SER A 322 58.54 18.85 -8.96
C SER A 322 57.02 19.09 -8.98
N GLY A 323 56.30 18.39 -9.90
CA GLY A 323 54.83 18.47 -10.00
C GLY A 323 54.11 17.49 -9.09
N ASN A 324 52.79 17.38 -9.26
CA ASN A 324 51.91 16.52 -8.44
C ASN A 324 51.41 15.25 -9.22
N VAL A 325 51.82 15.09 -10.48
CA VAL A 325 51.47 13.92 -11.31
C VAL A 325 52.72 13.22 -11.81
N ALA A 326 52.65 11.93 -12.11
CA ALA A 326 53.75 11.18 -12.71
C ALA A 326 54.00 11.66 -14.12
N ILE A 327 55.30 11.83 -14.47
CA ILE A 327 55.75 12.22 -15.82
C ILE A 327 56.30 10.98 -16.50
N THR A 328 55.74 10.66 -17.68
CA THR A 328 56.11 9.46 -18.44
C THR A 328 57.30 9.67 -19.37
N ASP A 329 58.04 8.59 -19.72
CA ASP A 329 59.07 8.59 -20.73
C ASP A 329 58.59 9.12 -22.10
N PRO A 330 59.48 9.73 -22.94
CA PRO A 330 60.88 9.98 -22.67
C PRO A 330 61.13 11.34 -21.99
N ILE A 331 62.04 11.37 -21.00
CA ILE A 331 62.59 12.63 -20.53
C ILE A 331 63.82 12.99 -21.32
N THR A 332 63.91 14.23 -21.83
CA THR A 332 65.03 14.73 -22.60
C THR A 332 65.63 15.98 -22.01
N VAL A 333 66.95 16.09 -22.04
CA VAL A 333 67.68 17.31 -21.60
C VAL A 333 68.37 17.89 -22.83
N ALA A 334 68.07 19.16 -23.11
CA ALA A 334 68.78 19.93 -24.15
C ALA A 334 69.93 20.66 -23.53
N ASP A 335 71.15 20.50 -24.09
CA ASP A 335 72.35 21.22 -23.71
C ASP A 335 73.02 21.84 -24.94
N ASP A 336 73.52 23.07 -24.80
CA ASP A 336 74.11 23.88 -25.91
C ASP A 336 75.53 23.45 -26.29
N LYS A 337 76.20 22.66 -25.45
CA LYS A 337 77.61 22.23 -25.63
C LYS A 337 77.77 20.76 -25.90
N THR A 338 76.84 19.93 -25.46
CA THR A 338 76.98 18.48 -25.58
C THR A 338 75.63 17.75 -25.75
N SER A 339 75.69 16.54 -26.27
CA SER A 339 74.52 15.64 -26.35
C SER A 339 74.31 14.95 -24.99
N VAL A 340 73.09 15.03 -24.46
CA VAL A 340 72.74 14.37 -23.19
C VAL A 340 71.91 13.14 -23.47
N THR A 341 72.25 12.04 -22.81
CA THR A 341 71.49 10.81 -22.83
C THR A 341 70.89 10.57 -21.44
N CYS A 342 69.58 10.54 -21.36
CA CYS A 342 68.85 10.18 -20.17
C CYS A 342 68.56 8.67 -20.13
N PRO A 343 68.72 7.97 -19.04
CA PRO A 343 68.30 6.57 -18.93
C PRO A 343 66.80 6.45 -18.99
N ALA A 344 66.30 5.28 -19.41
CA ALA A 344 64.87 4.96 -19.30
C ALA A 344 64.44 4.95 -17.84
N LEU A 345 63.25 5.48 -17.54
CA LEU A 345 62.74 5.56 -16.19
C LEU A 345 62.34 4.16 -15.66
N PRO A 346 62.67 3.85 -14.39
CA PRO A 346 62.15 2.63 -13.75
C PRO A 346 60.62 2.62 -13.75
N GLY A 347 60.03 1.62 -14.40
CA GLY A 347 58.56 1.53 -14.58
C GLY A 347 57.94 2.51 -15.55
N GLY A 348 58.78 3.21 -16.41
CA GLY A 348 58.30 4.09 -17.47
C GLY A 348 57.74 5.44 -17.03
N ALA A 349 57.88 5.81 -15.76
CA ALA A 349 57.41 7.09 -15.22
C ALA A 349 58.25 7.60 -14.05
N LEU A 350 58.40 8.94 -13.94
CA LEU A 350 59.01 9.65 -12.82
C LEU A 350 57.88 10.12 -11.92
N ALA A 351 57.81 9.53 -10.69
CA ALA A 351 56.82 9.92 -9.69
C ALA A 351 57.11 11.34 -9.15
N PRO A 352 56.12 12.03 -8.56
CA PRO A 352 56.34 13.27 -7.83
C PRO A 352 57.47 13.14 -6.78
N GLY A 353 58.42 14.05 -6.79
CA GLY A 353 59.61 14.02 -5.92
C GLY A 353 60.72 13.04 -6.35
N GLY A 354 60.52 12.28 -7.44
CA GLY A 354 61.49 11.34 -7.99
C GLY A 354 62.45 11.97 -9.02
#